data_d663633954bb86b76658803ed399f316
#
_entry.id   d663633954bb86b76658803ed399f316
#
_cell.length_a   1.000
_cell.length_b   1.000
_cell.length_c   1.000
_cell.angle_alpha   90.00
_cell.angle_beta   90.00
_cell.angle_gamma   90.00
#
_symmetry.space_group_name_H-M   'P 1'
#
loop_
_entity.id
_entity.type
_entity.pdbx_description
1 polymer ?
#
loop_
_entity_poly.entity_id
_entity_poly.type
_entity_poly.pdbx_seq_one_letter_code
_entity_poly.pdbx_strand_id
1 'polypeptide(L)'
;PLVTVFAEDKTVRHTSTRFAADLHSGAGTPSPWAALAGVTGAGYEIHHGQTQQHVAMAAAGDVALAVLPDGLGWQNATGNVLGVYLHGLFEDARVLQALFGTKLNGPVPTLDTVFDGLADYIEQHFAPQVLERLIAPL
;
A
#
# COMPACT_ATOMS: atom_id res chain seq x y z
N PRO A 1 8.42 17.51 -7.29
CA PRO A 1 9.58 16.84 -7.92
C PRO A 1 9.18 15.78 -8.96
N LEU A 2 7.93 15.31 -8.93
CA LEU A 2 7.43 14.26 -9.84
C LEU A 2 6.56 14.82 -10.95
N VAL A 3 6.51 14.12 -12.07
CA VAL A 3 5.57 14.35 -13.17
C VAL A 3 4.96 13.02 -13.59
N THR A 4 3.66 13.03 -13.88
CA THR A 4 2.96 11.88 -14.45
C THR A 4 2.71 12.11 -15.93
N VAL A 5 3.22 11.21 -16.77
CA VAL A 5 2.92 11.17 -18.17
C VAL A 5 1.72 10.25 -18.36
N PHE A 6 0.60 10.80 -18.78
CA PHE A 6 -0.63 10.04 -18.99
C PHE A 6 -0.55 9.17 -20.25
N ALA A 7 -1.10 7.98 -20.16
CA ALA A 7 -1.32 7.08 -21.28
C ALA A 7 -2.83 6.92 -21.53
N GLU A 8 -3.21 6.60 -22.78
CA GLU A 8 -4.62 6.34 -23.12
C GLU A 8 -5.10 5.04 -22.46
N ASP A 9 -4.23 4.04 -22.43
CA ASP A 9 -4.55 2.74 -21.84
C ASP A 9 -4.43 2.78 -20.31
N LYS A 10 -5.46 2.24 -19.67
CA LYS A 10 -5.50 2.05 -18.23
C LYS A 10 -4.74 0.79 -17.84
N THR A 11 -3.80 0.91 -16.92
CA THR A 11 -3.21 -0.25 -16.26
C THR A 11 -4.15 -0.73 -15.15
N VAL A 12 -4.52 -2.00 -15.19
CA VAL A 12 -5.28 -2.70 -14.14
C VAL A 12 -4.68 -4.08 -13.97
N ARG A 13 -3.90 -4.28 -12.92
CA ARG A 13 -3.31 -5.59 -12.62
C ARG A 13 -3.01 -5.75 -11.13
N HIS A 14 -3.03 -6.99 -10.66
CA HIS A 14 -2.52 -7.31 -9.34
C HIS A 14 -0.98 -7.42 -9.43
N THR A 15 -0.30 -6.67 -8.58
CA THR A 15 1.16 -6.56 -8.60
C THR A 15 1.73 -6.90 -7.23
N SER A 16 2.71 -7.79 -7.20
CA SER A 16 3.56 -8.03 -6.03
C SER A 16 4.91 -7.38 -6.28
N THR A 17 5.36 -6.56 -5.35
CA THR A 17 6.60 -5.80 -5.50
C THR A 17 7.33 -5.69 -4.17
N ARG A 18 8.61 -5.32 -4.23
CA ARG A 18 9.45 -5.23 -3.04
C ARG A 18 9.95 -3.81 -2.86
N PHE A 19 9.84 -3.31 -1.63
CA PHE A 19 10.44 -2.03 -1.27
C PHE A 19 11.96 -2.08 -1.40
N ALA A 20 12.56 -0.93 -1.71
CA ALA A 20 14.00 -0.77 -1.73
C ALA A 20 14.62 -1.25 -0.40
N ALA A 21 15.83 -1.78 -0.46
CA ALA A 21 16.54 -2.29 0.71
C ALA A 21 16.88 -1.19 1.72
N ASP A 22 16.97 0.05 1.25
CA ASP A 22 17.25 1.25 2.03
C ASP A 22 16.17 2.30 1.83
N LEU A 23 15.57 2.75 2.92
CA LEU A 23 14.59 3.83 2.94
C LEU A 23 15.10 4.94 3.87
N HIS A 24 16.01 5.75 3.35
CA HIS A 24 16.59 6.90 4.05
C HIS A 24 15.97 8.21 3.56
N SER A 25 16.00 9.23 4.42
CA SER A 25 15.86 10.60 3.98
C SER A 25 17.11 11.02 3.19
N GLY A 26 17.01 12.05 2.37
CA GLY A 26 18.16 12.63 1.66
C GLY A 26 19.28 13.11 2.59
N ALA A 27 19.01 13.27 3.89
CA ALA A 27 20.00 13.58 4.93
C ALA A 27 20.65 12.34 5.56
N GLY A 28 20.36 11.13 5.04
CA GLY A 28 20.90 9.87 5.57
C GLY A 28 20.30 9.40 6.90
N THR A 29 19.27 10.07 7.39
CA THR A 29 18.51 9.61 8.57
C THR A 29 17.45 8.58 8.15
N PRO A 30 17.12 7.58 8.99
CA PRO A 30 16.04 6.67 8.69
C PRO A 30 14.72 7.42 8.45
N SER A 31 14.02 7.09 7.38
CA SER A 31 12.69 7.64 7.14
C SER A 31 11.67 7.00 8.09
N PRO A 32 10.50 7.61 8.32
CA PRO A 32 9.38 6.97 9.03
C PRO A 32 8.97 5.62 8.41
N TRP A 33 9.30 5.41 7.14
CA TRP A 33 9.00 4.20 6.36
C TRP A 33 10.13 3.16 6.39
N ALA A 34 11.21 3.39 7.15
CA ALA A 34 12.39 2.51 7.20
C ALA A 34 12.02 1.04 7.50
N ALA A 35 10.96 0.82 8.27
CA ALA A 35 10.45 -0.52 8.56
C ALA A 35 9.96 -1.29 7.31
N LEU A 36 9.66 -0.59 6.21
CA LEU A 36 9.29 -1.22 4.93
C LEU A 36 10.49 -1.67 4.11
N ALA A 37 11.71 -1.32 4.49
CA ALA A 37 12.92 -1.67 3.72
C ALA A 37 12.99 -3.18 3.45
N GLY A 38 13.06 -3.55 2.18
CA GLY A 38 13.10 -4.93 1.73
C GLY A 38 11.82 -5.75 1.92
N VAL A 39 10.74 -5.16 2.45
CA VAL A 39 9.44 -5.82 2.59
C VAL A 39 8.80 -6.02 1.22
N THR A 40 8.25 -7.21 0.98
CA THR A 40 7.42 -7.48 -0.19
C THR A 40 5.97 -7.22 0.16
N GLY A 41 5.30 -6.39 -0.63
CA GLY A 41 3.89 -6.11 -0.53
C GLY A 41 3.18 -6.42 -1.85
N ALA A 42 1.87 -6.54 -1.79
CA ALA A 42 1.02 -6.74 -2.96
C ALA A 42 -0.16 -5.77 -2.94
N GLY A 43 -0.69 -5.49 -4.12
CA GLY A 43 -1.84 -4.61 -4.29
C GLY A 43 -2.27 -4.54 -5.75
N TYR A 44 -3.28 -3.73 -6.02
CA TYR A 44 -3.76 -3.49 -7.38
C TYR A 44 -3.15 -2.20 -7.93
N GLU A 45 -2.50 -2.31 -9.05
CA GLU A 45 -2.01 -1.20 -9.85
C GLU A 45 -3.16 -0.73 -10.76
N ILE A 46 -3.67 0.46 -10.49
CA ILE A 46 -4.83 1.04 -11.20
C ILE A 46 -4.51 2.50 -11.53
N HIS A 47 -3.96 2.76 -12.71
CA HIS A 47 -3.60 4.12 -13.13
C HIS A 47 -3.58 4.30 -14.65
N HIS A 48 -3.66 5.56 -15.09
CA HIS A 48 -3.46 6.00 -16.46
C HIS A 48 -2.16 6.80 -16.56
N GLY A 49 -1.06 6.17 -16.89
CA GLY A 49 0.22 6.82 -17.08
C GLY A 49 1.29 6.38 -16.09
N GLN A 50 2.46 6.98 -16.24
CA GLN A 50 3.63 6.65 -15.44
C GLN A 50 4.20 7.89 -14.77
N THR A 51 4.56 7.75 -13.50
CA THR A 51 5.17 8.80 -12.71
C THR A 51 6.67 8.64 -12.67
N GLN A 52 7.36 9.74 -12.91
CA GLN A 52 8.82 9.81 -12.94
C GLN A 52 9.33 11.12 -12.33
N GLN A 53 10.61 11.16 -12.02
CA GLN A 53 11.28 12.37 -11.56
C GLN A 53 11.23 13.45 -12.64
N HIS A 54 10.77 14.66 -12.27
CA HIS A 54 10.79 15.80 -13.17
C HIS A 54 12.22 16.33 -13.34
N VAL A 55 12.75 16.32 -14.55
CA VAL A 55 14.17 16.60 -14.84
C VAL A 55 14.60 17.99 -14.33
N ALA A 56 13.81 19.04 -14.61
CA ALA A 56 14.17 20.40 -14.20
C ALA A 56 14.09 20.59 -12.67
N MET A 57 13.17 19.89 -12.00
CA MET A 57 13.06 19.92 -10.53
C MET A 57 14.27 19.22 -9.89
N ALA A 58 14.66 18.07 -10.43
CA ALA A 58 15.85 17.35 -9.98
C ALA A 58 17.12 18.20 -10.16
N ALA A 59 17.26 18.88 -11.29
CA ALA A 59 18.38 19.79 -11.54
C ALA A 59 18.41 20.99 -10.56
N ALA A 60 17.25 21.40 -10.03
CA ALA A 60 17.12 22.42 -9.00
C ALA A 60 17.30 21.88 -7.57
N GLY A 61 17.60 20.57 -7.41
CA GLY A 61 17.78 19.93 -6.11
C GLY A 61 16.50 19.40 -5.46
N ASP A 62 15.35 19.53 -6.13
CA ASP A 62 14.07 18.96 -5.64
C ASP A 62 13.92 17.54 -6.16
N VAL A 63 14.35 16.57 -5.35
CA VAL A 63 14.46 15.16 -5.72
C VAL A 63 13.42 14.33 -4.95
N ALA A 64 12.76 13.42 -5.65
CA ALA A 64 12.04 12.32 -5.05
C ALA A 64 12.86 11.02 -5.17
N LEU A 65 12.79 10.18 -4.15
CA LEU A 65 13.50 8.91 -4.11
C LEU A 65 12.52 7.77 -4.43
N ALA A 66 12.86 6.94 -5.41
CA ALA A 66 12.07 5.76 -5.72
C ALA A 66 12.19 4.73 -4.59
N VAL A 67 11.06 4.31 -4.04
CA VAL A 67 10.98 3.30 -2.96
C VAL A 67 10.40 1.98 -3.44
N LEU A 68 9.69 1.99 -4.56
CA LEU A 68 9.23 0.82 -5.30
C LEU A 68 9.69 0.93 -6.76
N PRO A 69 9.95 -0.21 -7.45
CA PRO A 69 10.35 -0.20 -8.85
C PRO A 69 9.24 0.34 -9.75
N ASP A 70 9.55 0.57 -11.00
CA ASP A 70 8.63 0.91 -12.10
C ASP A 70 7.75 2.15 -11.83
N GLY A 71 8.22 3.07 -10.98
CA GLY A 71 7.49 4.27 -10.63
C GLY A 71 6.30 4.04 -9.69
N LEU A 72 6.18 2.85 -9.10
CA LEU A 72 5.05 2.46 -8.23
C LEU A 72 5.09 3.11 -6.85
N GLY A 73 6.25 3.60 -6.41
CA GLY A 73 6.35 4.26 -5.11
C GLY A 73 7.52 5.22 -5.01
N TRP A 74 7.25 6.35 -4.39
CA TRP A 74 8.19 7.45 -4.23
C TRP A 74 8.11 8.03 -2.83
N GLN A 75 9.23 8.52 -2.32
CA GLN A 75 9.25 9.38 -1.15
C GLN A 75 9.92 10.72 -1.48
N ASN A 76 9.57 11.76 -0.75
CA ASN A 76 10.26 13.06 -0.87
C ASN A 76 11.67 12.99 -0.25
N ALA A 77 12.50 13.99 -0.54
CA ALA A 77 13.89 14.06 -0.07
C ALA A 77 14.02 14.03 1.47
N THR A 78 13.04 14.57 2.20
CA THR A 78 13.02 14.54 3.67
C THR A 78 12.54 13.21 4.23
N GLY A 79 12.00 12.31 3.39
CA GLY A 79 11.56 10.98 3.78
C GLY A 79 10.27 10.93 4.61
N ASN A 80 9.53 12.04 4.75
CA ASN A 80 8.31 12.10 5.57
C ASN A 80 7.01 12.01 4.77
N VAL A 81 7.08 11.96 3.44
CA VAL A 81 5.95 11.73 2.54
C VAL A 81 6.23 10.51 1.68
N LEU A 82 5.32 9.56 1.67
CA LEU A 82 5.34 8.36 0.86
C LEU A 82 4.12 8.36 -0.06
N GLY A 83 4.33 8.22 -1.36
CA GLY A 83 3.27 8.03 -2.36
C GLY A 83 3.42 6.69 -3.05
N VAL A 84 2.32 5.96 -3.19
CA VAL A 84 2.31 4.64 -3.83
C VAL A 84 1.13 4.49 -4.80
N TYR A 85 1.32 3.71 -5.85
CA TYR A 85 0.30 3.39 -6.85
C TYR A 85 -0.30 1.98 -6.67
N LEU A 86 -0.14 1.39 -5.50
CA LEU A 86 -0.71 0.06 -5.20
C LEU A 86 -1.92 0.22 -4.28
N HIS A 87 -3.11 0.10 -4.84
CA HIS A 87 -4.35 0.04 -4.07
C HIS A 87 -4.38 -1.23 -3.23
N GLY A 88 -4.77 -1.11 -1.98
CA GLY A 88 -4.78 -2.24 -1.05
C GLY A 88 -3.41 -2.61 -0.46
N LEU A 89 -2.31 -1.89 -0.79
CA LEU A 89 -0.99 -2.19 -0.23
C LEU A 89 -1.00 -2.19 1.30
N PHE A 90 -1.76 -1.29 1.93
CA PHE A 90 -1.89 -1.21 3.39
C PHE A 90 -2.91 -2.21 3.96
N GLU A 91 -3.41 -3.14 3.16
CA GLU A 91 -4.14 -4.33 3.58
C GLU A 91 -3.24 -5.59 3.53
N ASP A 92 -2.06 -5.50 2.93
CA ASP A 92 -1.09 -6.60 2.95
C ASP A 92 -0.53 -6.78 4.37
N ALA A 93 -0.75 -7.96 4.94
CA ALA A 93 -0.38 -8.28 6.31
C ALA A 93 1.12 -8.06 6.59
N ARG A 94 2.00 -8.27 5.60
CA ARG A 94 3.45 -8.06 5.73
C ARG A 94 3.78 -6.58 5.86
N VAL A 95 3.11 -5.74 5.09
CA VAL A 95 3.28 -4.29 5.12
C VAL A 95 2.75 -3.73 6.43
N LEU A 96 1.55 -4.13 6.85
CA LEU A 96 0.97 -3.73 8.14
C LEU A 96 1.84 -4.19 9.32
N GLN A 97 2.30 -5.43 9.29
CA GLN A 97 3.17 -5.96 10.34
C GLN A 97 4.50 -5.22 10.42
N ALA A 98 5.10 -4.85 9.28
CA ALA A 98 6.33 -4.06 9.26
C ALA A 98 6.14 -2.66 9.86
N LEU A 99 5.05 -1.98 9.52
CA LEU A 99 4.78 -0.61 9.98
C LEU A 99 4.31 -0.53 11.43
N PHE A 100 3.49 -1.47 11.88
CA PHE A 100 2.76 -1.37 13.14
C PHE A 100 3.00 -2.53 14.09
N GLY A 101 3.53 -3.65 13.64
CA GLY A 101 3.68 -4.88 14.43
C GLY A 101 4.50 -4.72 15.70
N THR A 102 5.48 -3.81 15.71
CA THR A 102 6.28 -3.50 16.91
C THR A 102 5.50 -2.70 17.97
N LYS A 103 4.41 -2.04 17.57
CA LYS A 103 3.55 -1.24 18.45
C LYS A 103 2.34 -2.02 18.96
N LEU A 104 2.03 -3.15 18.32
CA LEU A 104 0.92 -4.01 18.65
C LEU A 104 1.47 -5.33 19.20
N ASN A 105 0.98 -5.76 20.36
CA ASN A 105 1.39 -7.03 20.98
C ASN A 105 0.74 -8.24 20.29
N GLY A 106 0.81 -8.31 18.96
CA GLY A 106 0.20 -9.38 18.18
C GLY A 106 0.14 -9.09 16.68
N PRO A 107 -0.47 -9.97 15.90
CA PRO A 107 -0.66 -9.76 14.47
C PRO A 107 -1.56 -8.55 14.24
N VAL A 108 -1.21 -7.74 13.22
CA VAL A 108 -2.05 -6.61 12.79
C VAL A 108 -3.27 -7.17 12.07
N PRO A 109 -4.50 -6.84 12.51
CA PRO A 109 -5.70 -7.31 11.81
C PRO A 109 -5.77 -6.69 10.40
N THR A 110 -6.11 -7.51 9.43
CA THR A 110 -6.45 -7.07 8.07
C THR A 110 -7.97 -6.91 7.93
N LEU A 111 -8.43 -6.27 6.86
CA LEU A 111 -9.87 -6.20 6.56
C LEU A 111 -10.49 -7.59 6.45
N ASP A 112 -9.80 -8.55 5.84
CA ASP A 112 -10.28 -9.94 5.72
C ASP A 112 -10.52 -10.55 7.10
N THR A 113 -9.56 -10.41 8.03
CA THR A 113 -9.74 -10.94 9.40
C THR A 113 -10.85 -10.24 10.17
N VAL A 114 -11.11 -8.96 9.88
CA VAL A 114 -12.24 -8.22 10.47
C VAL A 114 -13.57 -8.70 9.89
N PHE A 115 -13.64 -8.94 8.59
CA PHE A 115 -14.85 -9.47 7.94
C PHE A 115 -15.14 -10.91 8.34
N ASP A 116 -14.12 -11.76 8.47
CA ASP A 116 -14.27 -13.11 9.00
C ASP A 116 -14.86 -13.08 10.42
N GLY A 117 -14.31 -12.22 11.28
CA GLY A 117 -14.84 -12.03 12.63
C GLY A 117 -16.27 -11.49 12.67
N LEU A 118 -16.66 -10.66 11.71
CA LEU A 118 -18.04 -10.20 11.56
C LEU A 118 -18.97 -11.33 11.09
N ALA A 119 -18.51 -12.16 10.16
CA ALA A 119 -19.26 -13.34 9.72
C ALA A 119 -19.52 -14.31 10.88
N ASP A 120 -18.48 -14.63 11.64
CA ASP A 120 -18.58 -15.46 12.84
C ASP A 120 -19.55 -14.87 13.88
N TYR A 121 -19.50 -13.55 14.08
CA TYR A 121 -20.43 -12.87 14.97
C TYR A 121 -21.88 -13.00 14.51
N ILE A 122 -22.13 -12.84 13.21
CA ILE A 122 -23.46 -13.01 12.62
C ILE A 122 -23.95 -14.44 12.80
N GLU A 123 -23.10 -15.45 12.51
CA GLU A 123 -23.48 -16.86 12.71
C GLU A 123 -23.83 -17.20 14.15
N GLN A 124 -23.14 -16.61 15.12
CA GLN A 124 -23.38 -16.85 16.54
C GLN A 124 -24.65 -16.18 17.08
N HIS A 125 -25.05 -15.05 16.51
CA HIS A 125 -26.11 -14.21 17.07
C HIS A 125 -27.42 -14.22 16.27
N PHE A 126 -27.40 -14.70 15.05
CA PHE A 126 -28.61 -14.87 14.24
C PHE A 126 -29.12 -16.30 14.34
N ALA A 127 -30.44 -16.46 14.37
CA ALA A 127 -31.04 -17.81 14.32
C ALA A 127 -30.69 -18.45 12.96
N PRO A 128 -30.45 -19.78 12.94
CA PRO A 128 -30.15 -20.49 11.69
C PRO A 128 -31.17 -20.18 10.58
N GLN A 129 -30.69 -20.06 9.36
CA GLN A 129 -31.49 -19.79 8.15
C GLN A 129 -32.18 -18.41 8.10
N VAL A 130 -31.95 -17.49 9.03
CA VAL A 130 -32.53 -16.14 8.94
C VAL A 130 -31.96 -15.42 7.74
N LEU A 131 -30.65 -15.46 7.54
CA LEU A 131 -29.98 -14.79 6.43
C LEU A 131 -30.41 -15.40 5.09
N GLU A 132 -30.41 -16.73 4.97
CA GLU A 132 -30.85 -17.41 3.75
C GLU A 132 -32.28 -17.02 3.37
N ARG A 133 -33.18 -16.90 4.35
CA ARG A 133 -34.57 -16.46 4.10
C ARG A 133 -34.67 -15.01 3.67
N LEU A 134 -33.76 -14.14 4.14
CA LEU A 134 -33.75 -12.71 3.75
C LEU A 134 -33.26 -12.50 2.33
N ILE A 135 -32.35 -13.34 1.84
CA ILE A 135 -31.75 -13.23 0.50
C ILE A 135 -32.37 -14.20 -0.52
N ALA A 136 -33.26 -15.10 -0.07
CA ALA A 136 -33.96 -16.00 -0.99
C ALA A 136 -34.82 -15.20 -1.98
N PRO A 137 -34.77 -15.51 -3.29
CA PRO A 137 -35.64 -14.86 -4.25
C PRO A 137 -37.11 -15.16 -3.89
N LEU A 138 -37.96 -14.12 -4.04
CA LEU A 138 -39.42 -14.22 -3.87
C LEU A 138 -40.06 -15.12 -4.95
#